data_da38a882af44777262954b22a0787c10
#
_entry.id   da38a882af44777262954b22a0787c10
#
_cell.length_a   1.000
_cell.length_b   1.000
_cell.length_c   1.000
_cell.angle_alpha   90.00
_cell.angle_beta   90.00
_cell.angle_gamma   90.00
#
_symmetry.space_group_name_H-M   'P 1'
#
loop_
_entity.id
_entity.type
_entity.pdbx_description
1 polymer ?
#
loop_
_entity_poly.entity_id
_entity_poly.type
_entity_poly.pdbx_seq_one_letter_code
_entity_poly.pdbx_strand_id
1 'polypeptide(L)'
;MDLCELLSIPYLLEAEAVETEPGRWLLRLAYPELPGCTAEGFVVEEVLRELERRRVEMIVTLVEAGKEPPVPRQPLAASDPLWTANDLGLSARVAALLGNPTR
;
A
#
# COMPACT_ATOMS: atom_id res chain seq x y z
N MET A 1 -13.44 -11.64 -1.43
CA MET A 1 -12.95 -10.54 -2.23
C MET A 1 -11.80 -10.98 -3.09
N ASP A 2 -11.77 -10.54 -4.32
CA ASP A 2 -10.60 -10.82 -5.16
C ASP A 2 -9.45 -9.86 -4.84
N LEU A 3 -8.30 -10.09 -5.44
CA LEU A 3 -7.12 -9.27 -5.15
C LEU A 3 -7.31 -7.82 -5.56
N CYS A 4 -7.99 -7.55 -6.67
CA CYS A 4 -8.22 -6.17 -7.10
C CYS A 4 -9.07 -5.42 -6.07
N GLU A 5 -10.07 -6.08 -5.51
CA GLU A 5 -10.89 -5.49 -4.45
C GLU A 5 -10.05 -5.26 -3.19
N LEU A 6 -9.23 -6.23 -2.79
CA LEU A 6 -8.36 -6.08 -1.62
C LEU A 6 -7.37 -4.93 -1.78
N LEU A 7 -6.80 -4.76 -2.98
CA LEU A 7 -5.87 -3.66 -3.25
C LEU A 7 -6.57 -2.31 -3.35
N SER A 8 -7.90 -2.29 -3.44
CA SER A 8 -8.68 -1.06 -3.53
C SER A 8 -9.29 -0.63 -2.19
N ILE A 9 -9.00 -1.33 -1.10
CA ILE A 9 -9.53 -0.97 0.21
C ILE A 9 -8.83 0.29 0.70
N PRO A 10 -9.60 1.33 1.11
CA PRO A 10 -8.99 2.51 1.68
C PRO A 10 -8.67 2.28 3.15
N TYR A 11 -7.43 2.51 3.54
CA TYR A 11 -7.01 2.45 4.94
C TYR A 11 -6.86 3.87 5.49
N LEU A 12 -7.05 4.00 6.80
CA LEU A 12 -6.89 5.28 7.45
C LEU A 12 -5.41 5.68 7.40
N LEU A 13 -5.12 6.90 7.00
CA LEU A 13 -3.75 7.40 6.92
C LEU A 13 -3.44 8.25 8.13
N GLU A 14 -2.35 7.95 8.82
CA GLU A 14 -1.85 8.80 9.87
C GLU A 14 -0.57 9.48 9.40
N ALA A 15 -0.42 10.74 9.73
CA ALA A 15 0.76 11.51 9.36
C ALA A 15 1.30 12.25 10.59
N GLU A 16 2.63 12.22 10.76
CA GLU A 16 3.31 12.90 11.84
C GLU A 16 4.54 13.58 11.27
N ALA A 17 4.80 14.81 11.69
CA ALA A 17 6.01 15.51 11.31
C ALA A 17 6.84 15.76 12.57
N VAL A 18 8.12 15.39 12.53
CA VAL A 18 9.03 15.51 13.65
C VAL A 18 10.21 16.36 13.24
N GLU A 19 10.49 17.44 13.99
CA GLU A 19 11.63 18.27 13.66
C GLU A 19 12.89 17.58 14.17
N THR A 20 13.80 17.23 13.26
CA THR A 20 15.04 16.54 13.62
C THR A 20 16.18 17.53 13.83
N GLU A 21 16.16 18.65 13.11
CA GLU A 21 17.10 19.75 13.22
C GLU A 21 16.32 21.01 12.98
N PRO A 22 16.76 22.18 13.43
CA PRO A 22 16.02 23.42 13.19
C PRO A 22 15.69 23.60 11.71
N GLY A 23 14.41 23.65 11.41
CA GLY A 23 13.93 23.82 10.05
C GLY A 23 13.89 22.56 9.22
N ARG A 24 14.27 21.40 9.76
CA ARG A 24 14.24 20.14 9.01
C ARG A 24 13.24 19.17 9.63
N TRP A 25 12.24 18.79 8.87
CA TRP A 25 11.13 17.99 9.36
C TRP A 25 11.11 16.61 8.72
N LEU A 26 11.13 15.58 9.57
CA LEU A 26 10.97 14.20 9.11
C LEU A 26 9.47 13.90 9.07
N LEU A 27 8.98 13.45 7.93
CA LEU A 27 7.59 13.05 7.79
C LEU A 27 7.49 11.55 8.01
N ARG A 28 6.58 11.12 8.87
CA ARG A 28 6.25 9.71 9.08
C ARG A 28 4.81 9.50 8.69
N LEU A 29 4.59 8.53 7.81
CA LEU A 29 3.25 8.15 7.38
C LEU A 29 3.00 6.69 7.73
N ALA A 30 1.76 6.36 8.07
CA ALA A 30 1.40 5.00 8.43
C ALA A 30 -0.04 4.69 8.06
N TYR A 31 -0.31 3.42 7.80
CA TYR A 31 -1.66 2.88 7.78
C TYR A 31 -1.80 2.03 9.04
N PRO A 32 -2.28 2.59 10.14
CA PRO A 32 -2.34 1.84 11.41
C PRO A 32 -3.26 0.63 11.34
N GLU A 33 -4.24 0.64 10.45
CA GLU A 33 -5.14 -0.50 10.26
C GLU A 33 -4.46 -1.66 9.53
N LEU A 34 -3.26 -1.45 8.98
CA LEU A 34 -2.46 -2.48 8.35
C LEU A 34 -1.13 -2.52 9.12
N PRO A 35 -1.06 -3.32 10.20
CA PRO A 35 0.08 -3.28 11.13
C PRO A 35 1.44 -3.44 10.45
N GLY A 36 2.35 -2.54 10.78
CA GLY A 36 3.69 -2.55 10.20
C GLY A 36 3.83 -1.75 8.90
N CYS A 37 2.74 -1.21 8.38
CA CYS A 37 2.80 -0.44 7.13
C CYS A 37 3.12 1.02 7.45
N THR A 38 4.40 1.36 7.41
CA THR A 38 4.87 2.70 7.72
C THR A 38 5.97 3.11 6.74
N ALA A 39 6.16 4.40 6.57
CA ALA A 39 7.26 4.94 5.79
C ALA A 39 7.65 6.31 6.34
N GLU A 40 8.92 6.70 6.20
CA GLU A 40 9.36 8.00 6.65
C GLU A 40 10.44 8.57 5.75
N GLY A 41 10.57 9.88 5.75
CA GLY A 41 11.55 10.59 4.94
C GLY A 41 11.28 12.09 4.96
N PHE A 42 12.04 12.81 4.14
CA PHE A 42 11.95 14.27 4.14
C PHE A 42 11.21 14.84 2.91
N VAL A 43 10.91 14.02 1.92
CA VAL A 43 10.20 14.46 0.72
C VAL A 43 8.84 13.76 0.67
N VAL A 44 7.78 14.53 0.73
CA VAL A 44 6.41 14.02 0.87
C VAL A 44 6.05 13.00 -0.22
N GLU A 45 6.32 13.30 -1.47
CA GLU A 45 5.96 12.41 -2.57
C GLU A 45 6.70 11.07 -2.50
N GLU A 46 7.95 11.09 -2.06
CA GLU A 46 8.73 9.87 -1.92
C GLU A 46 8.21 9.01 -0.77
N VAL A 47 7.82 9.64 0.34
CA VAL A 47 7.29 8.93 1.49
C VAL A 47 5.93 8.31 1.16
N LEU A 48 5.05 9.05 0.46
CA LEU A 48 3.76 8.54 0.03
C LEU A 48 3.92 7.36 -0.93
N ARG A 49 4.85 7.46 -1.87
CA ARG A 49 5.10 6.38 -2.83
C ARG A 49 5.62 5.14 -2.12
N GLU A 50 6.53 5.31 -1.16
CA GLU A 50 7.05 4.18 -0.40
C GLU A 50 5.97 3.53 0.48
N LEU A 51 5.11 4.34 1.10
CA LEU A 51 4.01 3.83 1.90
C LEU A 51 3.05 3.00 1.03
N GLU A 52 2.71 3.50 -0.16
CA GLU A 52 1.84 2.78 -1.09
C GLU A 52 2.49 1.48 -1.55
N ARG A 53 3.78 1.50 -1.84
CA ARG A 53 4.50 0.30 -2.23
C ARG A 53 4.44 -0.76 -1.11
N ARG A 54 4.66 -0.34 0.13
CA ARG A 54 4.59 -1.24 1.29
C ARG A 54 3.18 -1.78 1.51
N ARG A 55 2.17 -0.94 1.31
CA ARG A 55 0.78 -1.38 1.41
C ARG A 55 0.49 -2.52 0.42
N VAL A 56 0.83 -2.31 -0.84
CA VAL A 56 0.61 -3.30 -1.88
C VAL A 56 1.41 -4.58 -1.58
N GLU A 57 2.68 -4.45 -1.22
CA GLU A 57 3.51 -5.60 -0.89
C GLU A 57 2.97 -6.40 0.29
N MET A 58 2.50 -5.74 1.33
CA MET A 58 1.97 -6.43 2.51
C MET A 58 0.68 -7.17 2.19
N ILE A 59 -0.22 -6.56 1.42
CA ILE A 59 -1.45 -7.22 0.99
C ILE A 59 -1.13 -8.44 0.13
N VAL A 60 -0.23 -8.27 -0.84
CA VAL A 60 0.19 -9.37 -1.72
C VAL A 60 0.83 -10.50 -0.91
N THR A 61 1.68 -10.18 0.04
CA THR A 61 2.34 -11.17 0.90
C THR A 61 1.32 -11.96 1.73
N LEU A 62 0.31 -11.28 2.28
CA LEU A 62 -0.73 -11.95 3.04
C LEU A 62 -1.54 -12.90 2.17
N VAL A 63 -1.92 -12.45 0.98
CA VAL A 63 -2.67 -13.28 0.04
C VAL A 63 -1.84 -14.48 -0.42
N GLU A 64 -0.56 -14.28 -0.70
CA GLU A 64 0.36 -15.38 -1.05
C GLU A 64 0.44 -16.43 0.06
N ALA A 65 0.34 -15.99 1.31
CA ALA A 65 0.39 -16.89 2.45
C ALA A 65 -0.99 -17.50 2.80
N GLY A 66 -2.00 -17.23 2.00
CA GLY A 66 -3.35 -17.72 2.27
C GLY A 66 -4.06 -16.98 3.39
N LYS A 67 -3.59 -15.78 3.73
CA LYS A 67 -4.19 -14.99 4.81
C LYS A 67 -4.97 -13.82 4.22
N GLU A 68 -6.00 -13.39 4.95
CA GLU A 68 -6.79 -12.27 4.51
C GLU A 68 -6.28 -10.98 5.15
N PRO A 69 -6.00 -9.94 4.35
CA PRO A 69 -5.63 -8.65 4.92
C PRO A 69 -6.83 -7.98 5.60
N PRO A 70 -6.61 -7.00 6.48
CA PRO A 70 -7.71 -6.27 7.13
C PRO A 70 -8.62 -5.58 6.10
N VAL A 71 -9.94 -5.63 6.35
CA VAL A 71 -10.93 -5.03 5.47
C VAL A 71 -11.81 -4.09 6.31
N PRO A 72 -11.29 -2.93 6.71
CA PRO A 72 -12.05 -1.99 7.54
C PRO A 72 -13.15 -1.26 6.79
N ARG A 73 -13.07 -1.18 5.46
CA ARG A 73 -14.04 -0.47 4.61
C ARG A 73 -14.19 -1.21 3.30
N GLN A 74 -15.22 -0.83 2.54
CA GLN A 74 -15.42 -1.43 1.23
C GLN A 74 -14.39 -0.91 0.22
N PRO A 75 -14.03 -1.72 -0.78
CA PRO A 75 -13.11 -1.29 -1.84
C PRO A 75 -13.63 -0.07 -2.60
N LEU A 76 -12.69 0.77 -3.04
CA LEU A 76 -13.04 1.95 -3.81
C LEU A 76 -13.37 1.55 -5.25
N ALA A 77 -14.53 1.96 -5.74
CA ALA A 77 -14.98 1.58 -7.07
C ALA A 77 -14.16 2.20 -8.20
N ALA A 78 -13.56 3.36 -7.96
CA ALA A 78 -12.80 4.05 -8.98
C ALA A 78 -11.30 3.79 -8.92
N SER A 79 -10.86 2.81 -8.15
CA SER A 79 -9.45 2.50 -8.02
C SER A 79 -8.94 1.71 -9.20
N ASP A 80 -7.67 1.87 -9.53
CA ASP A 80 -7.01 1.06 -10.55
C ASP A 80 -5.77 0.39 -9.94
N PRO A 81 -5.97 -0.71 -9.20
CA PRO A 81 -4.87 -1.38 -8.52
C PRO A 81 -3.84 -2.01 -9.46
N LEU A 82 -4.23 -2.38 -10.67
CA LEU A 82 -3.28 -2.95 -11.62
C LEU A 82 -2.32 -1.89 -12.13
N TRP A 83 -2.82 -0.69 -12.40
CA TRP A 83 -1.96 0.41 -12.79
C TRP A 83 -1.01 0.77 -11.65
N THR A 84 -1.53 0.84 -10.42
CA THR A 84 -0.73 1.15 -9.24
C THR A 84 0.38 0.11 -9.04
N ALA A 85 0.05 -1.17 -9.15
CA ALA A 85 1.04 -2.24 -9.01
C ALA A 85 2.13 -2.13 -10.08
N ASN A 86 1.76 -1.81 -11.30
CA ASN A 86 2.72 -1.64 -12.39
C ASN A 86 3.64 -0.44 -12.13
N ASP A 87 3.07 0.67 -11.70
CA ASP A 87 3.84 1.87 -11.38
C ASP A 87 4.84 1.63 -10.25
N LEU A 88 4.49 0.76 -9.30
CA LEU A 88 5.35 0.43 -8.17
C LEU A 88 6.30 -0.75 -8.44
N GLY A 89 6.29 -1.31 -9.63
CA GLY A 89 7.18 -2.42 -9.98
C GLY A 89 6.72 -3.77 -9.42
N LEU A 90 5.45 -3.90 -9.07
CA LEU A 90 4.92 -5.12 -8.45
C LEU A 90 3.98 -5.89 -9.37
N SER A 91 3.90 -5.53 -10.63
CA SER A 91 2.92 -6.12 -11.56
C SER A 91 3.06 -7.63 -11.71
N ALA A 92 4.28 -8.17 -11.69
CA ALA A 92 4.49 -9.60 -11.88
C ALA A 92 3.90 -10.41 -10.71
N ARG A 93 4.10 -9.93 -9.47
CA ARG A 93 3.56 -10.60 -8.28
C ARG A 93 2.03 -10.54 -8.27
N VAL A 94 1.47 -9.39 -8.63
CA VAL A 94 0.02 -9.21 -8.68
C VAL A 94 -0.60 -10.09 -9.77
N ALA A 95 0.01 -10.12 -10.95
CA ALA A 95 -0.48 -10.97 -12.04
C ALA A 95 -0.46 -12.45 -11.68
N ALA A 96 0.58 -12.90 -10.99
CA ALA A 96 0.70 -14.27 -10.56
C ALA A 96 -0.44 -14.66 -9.60
N LEU A 97 -0.81 -13.75 -8.69
CA LEU A 97 -1.88 -14.01 -7.76
C LEU A 97 -3.27 -13.96 -8.40
N LEU A 98 -3.44 -13.17 -9.46
CA LEU A 98 -4.69 -13.15 -10.18
C LEU A 98 -4.87 -14.41 -11.01
N GLY A 99 -3.84 -15.17 -11.20
CA GLY A 99 -3.90 -16.46 -11.88
C GLY A 99 -4.21 -16.34 -13.29
N ASN A 100 -3.84 -15.39 -13.98
CA ASN A 100 -4.26 -15.18 -15.11
C ASN A 100 -3.63 -15.04 -16.15
N PRO A 101 -2.88 -15.42 -16.32
CA PRO A 101 -2.13 -15.20 -17.27
C PRO A 101 -2.55 -15.16 -18.51
N THR A 102 -3.16 -15.92 -18.94
CA THR A 102 -3.35 -16.05 -20.25
C THR A 102 -4.53 -15.57 -20.63
N ARG A 103 -5.20 -14.97 -19.97
CA ARG A 103 -6.38 -14.62 -20.45
C ARG A 103 -6.31 -13.54 -21.24
#